data_f85fc9c83568b14c05aa9e73b6fffeb6
#
_entry.id   f85fc9c83568b14c05aa9e73b6fffeb6
#
_cell.length_a   1.000
_cell.length_b   1.000
_cell.length_c   1.000
_cell.angle_alpha   90.00
_cell.angle_beta   90.00
_cell.angle_gamma   90.00
#
_symmetry.space_group_name_H-M   'P 1'
#
loop_
_entity.id
_entity.type
_entity.pdbx_description
1 polymer ?
#
loop_
_entity_poly.entity_id
_entity_poly.type
_entity_poly.pdbx_seq_one_letter_code
_entity_poly.pdbx_strand_id
1 'polypeptide(L)'
;LKSKLCIEGKNIIYNELKPRLTGVDWIKCGKIVVAQNDYQDSEMEGLYYRCKNELDIPAELIPSTKLKYIEPAIEALRGAMLSPSTGIIDSHSLMSYYESCLKENDGDIILNTEVKNIEFSENSAYSIVCEDTESKEEAVLTVDNIINCAGLHSHKIANMLLPKERQVQQYYGKGNYFQLNTSAVPKVKHLIYPIPPKHGKSLGTHLTLDMSGNIRFGPDFEYVESPTDYSVSTKNLMPAYEAIIKYYPHITPDQLIPAYSGIRPKLLGPGQKGFSDFYIKQEEGFKGFINLMGIESPGLTSSPAIARYIRKTFF
;
A
#
# COMPACT_ATOMS: atom_id res chain seq x y z
N LEU A 1 -2.59 5.48 -13.97
CA LEU A 1 -3.13 6.35 -12.92
C LEU A 1 -2.34 6.20 -11.62
N LYS A 2 -2.14 4.99 -11.13
CA LYS A 2 -1.46 4.62 -9.86
C LYS A 2 -0.13 5.36 -9.66
N SER A 3 0.78 5.34 -10.64
CA SER A 3 2.10 5.99 -10.53
C SER A 3 2.00 7.50 -10.41
N LYS A 4 1.11 8.15 -11.18
CA LYS A 4 0.90 9.60 -11.11
C LYS A 4 0.37 10.02 -9.75
N LEU A 5 -0.66 9.34 -9.24
CA LEU A 5 -1.24 9.61 -7.93
C LEU A 5 -0.24 9.35 -6.79
N CYS A 6 0.65 8.34 -6.94
CA CYS A 6 1.70 8.08 -5.96
C CYS A 6 2.73 9.21 -5.90
N ILE A 7 3.17 9.73 -7.04
CA ILE A 7 4.12 10.84 -7.11
C ILE A 7 3.51 12.11 -6.51
N GLU A 8 2.27 12.43 -6.90
CA GLU A 8 1.55 13.59 -6.39
C GLU A 8 1.30 13.46 -4.88
N GLY A 9 0.81 12.30 -4.41
CA GLY A 9 0.55 12.05 -3.00
C GLY A 9 1.81 12.16 -2.14
N LYS A 10 2.94 11.61 -2.60
CA LYS A 10 4.23 11.79 -1.95
C LYS A 10 4.60 13.28 -1.83
N ASN A 11 4.37 14.06 -2.89
CA ASN A 11 4.69 15.49 -2.88
C ASN A 11 3.79 16.26 -1.89
N ILE A 12 2.51 15.91 -1.81
CA ILE A 12 1.59 16.47 -0.80
C ILE A 12 2.11 16.14 0.61
N ILE A 13 2.46 14.88 0.87
CA ILE A 13 2.95 14.46 2.19
C ILE A 13 4.19 15.27 2.58
N TYR A 14 5.18 15.39 1.71
CA TYR A 14 6.44 16.06 2.06
C TYR A 14 6.34 17.58 2.13
N ASN A 15 5.48 18.21 1.34
CA ASN A 15 5.41 19.65 1.23
C ASN A 15 4.34 20.28 2.13
N GLU A 16 3.23 19.57 2.35
CA GLU A 16 2.06 20.09 3.06
C GLU A 16 1.89 19.47 4.45
N LEU A 17 2.15 18.15 4.58
CA LEU A 17 2.01 17.44 5.86
C LEU A 17 3.32 17.46 6.65
N LYS A 18 3.82 18.66 6.97
CA LYS A 18 5.06 18.81 7.76
C LYS A 18 4.82 18.41 9.21
N PRO A 19 5.62 17.48 9.80
CA PRO A 19 5.37 16.92 11.14
C PRO A 19 5.12 17.99 12.24
N ARG A 20 5.93 19.07 12.24
CA ARG A 20 5.79 20.15 13.22
C ARG A 20 4.49 20.96 13.12
N LEU A 21 3.81 20.92 11.98
CA LEU A 21 2.59 21.67 11.72
C LEU A 21 1.34 20.83 11.81
N THR A 22 1.43 19.57 11.41
CA THR A 22 0.27 18.68 11.23
C THR A 22 0.27 17.50 12.20
N GLY A 23 1.37 17.24 12.89
CA GLY A 23 1.53 16.03 13.71
C GLY A 23 1.66 14.73 12.91
N VAL A 24 1.74 14.80 11.58
CA VAL A 24 1.92 13.62 10.72
C VAL A 24 3.40 13.26 10.65
N ASP A 25 3.78 12.17 11.28
CA ASP A 25 5.18 11.73 11.34
C ASP A 25 5.60 10.95 10.10
N TRP A 26 6.69 11.38 9.47
CA TRP A 26 7.32 10.70 8.35
C TRP A 26 8.84 10.91 8.34
N ILE A 27 9.56 9.96 7.75
CA ILE A 27 11.02 10.01 7.59
C ILE A 27 11.37 9.78 6.12
N LYS A 28 12.09 10.69 5.51
CA LYS A 28 12.64 10.55 4.16
C LYS A 28 13.96 9.79 4.23
N CYS A 29 13.89 8.49 4.46
CA CYS A 29 15.06 7.63 4.66
C CYS A 29 15.73 7.17 3.36
N GLY A 30 15.08 7.32 2.21
CA GLY A 30 15.56 6.75 0.95
C GLY A 30 15.33 5.25 0.84
N LYS A 31 15.53 4.73 -0.37
CA LYS A 31 15.46 3.30 -0.69
C LYS A 31 16.61 2.91 -1.59
N ILE A 32 17.21 1.77 -1.31
CA ILE A 32 18.25 1.14 -2.13
C ILE A 32 17.65 -0.12 -2.76
N VAL A 33 17.65 -0.18 -4.08
CA VAL A 33 17.30 -1.38 -4.86
C VAL A 33 18.59 -2.11 -5.15
N VAL A 34 18.67 -3.42 -4.84
CA VAL A 34 19.90 -4.22 -4.97
C VAL A 34 19.78 -5.29 -6.05
N ALA A 35 20.86 -5.50 -6.80
CA ALA A 35 20.97 -6.52 -7.82
C ALA A 35 22.06 -7.55 -7.46
N GLN A 36 21.73 -8.85 -7.55
CA GLN A 36 22.62 -9.95 -7.18
C GLN A 36 23.13 -10.74 -8.40
N ASN A 37 22.57 -10.55 -9.58
CA ASN A 37 22.94 -11.23 -10.81
C ASN A 37 22.66 -10.36 -12.04
N ASP A 38 23.11 -10.81 -13.23
CA ASP A 38 23.01 -10.06 -14.48
C ASP A 38 21.56 -9.74 -14.89
N TYR A 39 20.62 -10.66 -14.66
CA TYR A 39 19.20 -10.40 -14.91
C TYR A 39 18.66 -9.26 -14.04
N GLN A 40 18.98 -9.29 -12.76
CA GLN A 40 18.54 -8.25 -11.82
C GLN A 40 19.21 -6.90 -12.11
N ASP A 41 20.45 -6.91 -12.57
CA ASP A 41 21.17 -5.70 -12.99
C ASP A 41 20.48 -5.05 -14.19
N SER A 42 20.17 -5.82 -15.24
CA SER A 42 19.43 -5.33 -16.40
C SER A 42 18.05 -4.78 -16.05
N GLU A 43 17.31 -5.44 -15.15
CA GLU A 43 16.01 -4.95 -14.66
C GLU A 43 16.16 -3.64 -13.86
N MET A 44 17.22 -3.52 -13.08
CA MET A 44 17.55 -2.33 -12.31
C MET A 44 17.88 -1.13 -13.23
N GLU A 45 18.67 -1.36 -14.28
CA GLU A 45 18.96 -0.34 -15.29
C GLU A 45 17.68 0.12 -16.01
N GLY A 46 16.80 -0.82 -16.39
CA GLY A 46 15.50 -0.49 -16.96
C GLY A 46 14.62 0.32 -16.00
N LEU A 47 14.65 0.01 -14.72
CA LEU A 47 13.95 0.78 -13.68
C LEU A 47 14.55 2.19 -13.54
N TYR A 48 15.87 2.30 -13.52
CA TYR A 48 16.59 3.58 -13.48
C TYR A 48 16.22 4.47 -14.67
N TYR A 49 16.22 3.90 -15.89
CA TYR A 49 15.82 4.62 -17.10
C TYR A 49 14.40 5.18 -16.98
N ARG A 50 13.43 4.35 -16.57
CA ARG A 50 12.04 4.79 -16.37
C ARG A 50 11.93 5.89 -15.31
N CYS A 51 12.64 5.78 -14.20
CA CYS A 51 12.65 6.80 -13.16
C CYS A 51 13.10 8.16 -13.72
N LYS A 52 14.20 8.17 -14.46
CA LYS A 52 14.84 9.41 -14.95
C LYS A 52 14.12 10.01 -16.14
N ASN A 53 13.71 9.22 -17.12
CA ASN A 53 13.27 9.70 -18.41
C ASN A 53 11.75 9.73 -18.60
N GLU A 54 11.02 8.93 -17.84
CA GLU A 54 9.56 8.84 -18.00
C GLU A 54 8.79 9.44 -16.83
N LEU A 55 9.34 9.37 -15.60
CA LEU A 55 8.63 9.72 -14.38
C LEU A 55 9.22 10.92 -13.63
N ASP A 56 10.36 11.43 -14.04
CA ASP A 56 11.12 12.48 -13.36
C ASP A 56 11.31 12.19 -11.85
N ILE A 57 11.66 10.94 -11.54
CA ILE A 57 11.94 10.49 -10.18
C ILE A 57 13.45 10.49 -9.95
N PRO A 58 13.96 11.17 -8.91
CA PRO A 58 15.37 11.12 -8.58
C PRO A 58 15.85 9.69 -8.31
N ALA A 59 16.86 9.26 -9.05
CA ALA A 59 17.50 7.96 -8.91
C ALA A 59 18.99 8.06 -9.23
N GLU A 60 19.82 7.24 -8.58
CA GLU A 60 21.28 7.18 -8.77
C GLU A 60 21.73 5.72 -8.80
N LEU A 61 22.46 5.31 -9.83
CA LEU A 61 23.14 4.00 -9.86
C LEU A 61 24.38 4.04 -8.97
N ILE A 62 24.52 3.04 -8.11
CA ILE A 62 25.59 2.94 -7.11
C ILE A 62 26.37 1.65 -7.34
N PRO A 63 27.69 1.72 -7.67
CA PRO A 63 28.55 0.55 -7.73
C PRO A 63 28.62 -0.15 -6.37
N SER A 64 28.80 -1.48 -6.37
CA SER A 64 28.90 -2.29 -5.14
C SER A 64 29.97 -1.75 -4.18
N THR A 65 31.08 -1.21 -4.71
CA THR A 65 32.13 -0.60 -3.91
C THR A 65 31.67 0.65 -3.15
N LYS A 66 30.85 1.51 -3.76
CA LYS A 66 30.28 2.71 -3.12
C LYS A 66 29.20 2.32 -2.12
N LEU A 67 28.40 1.27 -2.41
CA LEU A 67 27.35 0.80 -1.51
C LEU A 67 27.89 0.45 -0.12
N LYS A 68 29.06 -0.17 -0.02
CA LYS A 68 29.71 -0.53 1.25
C LYS A 68 30.00 0.66 2.18
N TYR A 69 30.13 1.87 1.62
CA TYR A 69 30.29 3.07 2.43
C TYR A 69 28.93 3.66 2.87
N ILE A 70 27.89 3.48 2.06
CA ILE A 70 26.55 4.02 2.34
C ILE A 70 25.82 3.11 3.33
N GLU A 71 25.80 1.80 3.06
CA GLU A 71 25.19 0.74 3.85
C GLU A 71 26.16 -0.44 4.00
N PRO A 72 27.05 -0.40 5.00
CA PRO A 72 28.08 -1.43 5.19
C PRO A 72 27.53 -2.84 5.41
N ALA A 73 26.30 -2.93 5.93
CA ALA A 73 25.60 -4.18 6.22
C ALA A 73 24.93 -4.81 4.99
N ILE A 74 24.88 -4.11 3.85
CA ILE A 74 24.15 -4.54 2.67
C ILE A 74 25.08 -5.05 1.58
N GLU A 75 24.71 -6.18 0.98
CA GLU A 75 25.41 -6.77 -0.14
C GLU A 75 24.62 -6.64 -1.44
N ALA A 76 25.31 -6.23 -2.50
CA ALA A 76 24.81 -6.20 -3.86
C ALA A 76 25.93 -6.56 -4.82
N LEU A 77 25.90 -7.77 -5.37
CA LEU A 77 27.01 -8.31 -6.19
C LEU A 77 27.18 -7.56 -7.51
N ARG A 78 26.11 -7.03 -8.10
CA ARG A 78 26.13 -6.28 -9.37
C ARG A 78 26.03 -4.78 -9.19
N GLY A 79 25.53 -4.31 -8.08
CA GLY A 79 25.35 -2.90 -7.78
C GLY A 79 23.98 -2.60 -7.20
N ALA A 80 23.67 -1.32 -7.07
CA ALA A 80 22.44 -0.86 -6.47
C ALA A 80 21.93 0.42 -7.15
N MET A 81 20.66 0.75 -6.91
CA MET A 81 20.06 2.03 -7.30
C MET A 81 19.49 2.71 -6.06
N LEU A 82 19.92 3.92 -5.78
CA LEU A 82 19.36 4.76 -4.72
C LEU A 82 18.16 5.56 -5.24
N SER A 83 17.04 5.50 -4.56
CA SER A 83 15.90 6.39 -4.69
C SER A 83 15.80 7.30 -3.46
N PRO A 84 16.37 8.52 -3.50
CA PRO A 84 16.50 9.39 -2.32
C PRO A 84 15.15 9.98 -1.88
N SER A 85 14.14 9.94 -2.72
CA SER A 85 12.82 10.52 -2.43
C SER A 85 11.86 9.54 -1.74
N THR A 86 12.27 8.30 -1.52
CA THR A 86 11.47 7.31 -0.78
C THR A 86 11.51 7.60 0.71
N GLY A 87 10.43 7.28 1.42
CA GLY A 87 10.35 7.43 2.88
C GLY A 87 9.34 6.47 3.50
N ILE A 88 9.22 6.59 4.79
CA ILE A 88 8.21 5.91 5.62
C ILE A 88 7.33 6.96 6.29
N ILE A 89 6.11 6.59 6.60
CA ILE A 89 5.12 7.44 7.26
C ILE A 89 4.39 6.66 8.34
N ASP A 90 4.10 7.30 9.45
CA ASP A 90 3.16 6.75 10.42
C ASP A 90 1.73 6.91 9.91
N SER A 91 1.12 5.77 9.56
CA SER A 91 -0.24 5.73 9.04
C SER A 91 -1.30 6.18 10.05
N HIS A 92 -1.05 5.97 11.35
CA HIS A 92 -1.98 6.38 12.40
C HIS A 92 -2.00 7.89 12.56
N SER A 93 -0.84 8.55 12.60
CA SER A 93 -0.79 10.01 12.65
C SER A 93 -1.41 10.65 11.40
N LEU A 94 -1.24 10.04 10.22
CA LEU A 94 -1.91 10.50 9.00
C LEU A 94 -3.44 10.38 9.10
N MET A 95 -3.95 9.27 9.60
CA MET A 95 -5.39 9.07 9.79
C MET A 95 -5.96 10.05 10.81
N SER A 96 -5.30 10.22 11.96
CA SER A 96 -5.70 11.17 13.01
C SER A 96 -5.72 12.62 12.51
N TYR A 97 -4.76 12.99 11.67
CA TYR A 97 -4.75 14.30 11.02
C TYR A 97 -6.00 14.51 10.15
N TYR A 98 -6.33 13.55 9.28
CA TYR A 98 -7.50 13.67 8.42
C TYR A 98 -8.82 13.58 9.19
N GLU A 99 -8.87 12.82 10.28
CA GLU A 99 -10.01 12.81 11.21
C GLU A 99 -10.22 14.20 11.82
N SER A 100 -9.16 14.84 12.26
CA SER A 100 -9.23 16.22 12.79
C SER A 100 -9.71 17.21 11.73
N CYS A 101 -9.14 17.13 10.51
CA CYS A 101 -9.57 17.97 9.40
C CYS A 101 -11.05 17.77 9.06
N LEU A 102 -11.56 16.55 9.11
CA LEU A 102 -12.98 16.27 8.86
C LEU A 102 -13.85 16.94 9.91
N LYS A 103 -13.52 16.78 11.20
CA LYS A 103 -14.26 17.40 12.31
C LYS A 103 -14.21 18.93 12.29
N GLU A 104 -13.07 19.51 11.93
CA GLU A 104 -12.91 20.97 11.77
C GLU A 104 -13.73 21.56 10.62
N ASN A 105 -14.21 20.71 9.71
CA ASN A 105 -15.07 21.07 8.59
C ASN A 105 -16.49 20.50 8.73
N ASP A 106 -16.97 20.33 9.97
CA ASP A 106 -18.32 19.88 10.30
C ASP A 106 -18.69 18.50 9.71
N GLY A 107 -17.68 17.65 9.52
CA GLY A 107 -17.89 16.27 9.07
C GLY A 107 -17.98 15.29 10.23
N ASP A 108 -18.81 14.27 10.09
CA ASP A 108 -19.03 13.23 11.08
C ASP A 108 -18.33 11.91 10.73
N ILE A 109 -17.91 11.18 11.77
CA ILE A 109 -17.46 9.79 11.67
C ILE A 109 -18.39 8.95 12.54
N ILE A 110 -19.14 8.06 11.89
CA ILE A 110 -20.08 7.16 12.57
C ILE A 110 -19.41 5.80 12.68
N LEU A 111 -19.00 5.44 13.90
CA LEU A 111 -18.38 4.17 14.22
C LEU A 111 -19.43 3.08 14.46
N ASN A 112 -19.00 1.83 14.51
CA ASN A 112 -19.84 0.65 14.76
C ASN A 112 -21.05 0.56 13.80
N THR A 113 -20.89 1.05 12.56
CA THR A 113 -21.99 1.17 11.61
C THR A 113 -21.64 0.47 10.31
N GLU A 114 -22.46 -0.50 9.90
CA GLU A 114 -22.31 -1.25 8.66
C GLU A 114 -23.37 -0.83 7.64
N VAL A 115 -22.94 -0.55 6.41
CA VAL A 115 -23.86 -0.34 5.28
C VAL A 115 -24.43 -1.69 4.85
N LYS A 116 -25.75 -1.85 4.93
CA LYS A 116 -26.48 -3.09 4.59
C LYS A 116 -27.09 -3.06 3.20
N ASN A 117 -27.59 -1.92 2.78
CA ASN A 117 -28.20 -1.74 1.46
C ASN A 117 -28.01 -0.31 0.95
N ILE A 118 -27.98 -0.17 -0.36
CA ILE A 118 -28.02 1.14 -1.03
C ILE A 118 -29.05 1.05 -2.15
N GLU A 119 -29.93 2.03 -2.19
CA GLU A 119 -30.92 2.19 -3.26
C GLU A 119 -30.73 3.54 -3.95
N PHE A 120 -30.94 3.57 -5.25
CA PHE A 120 -30.88 4.79 -6.06
C PHE A 120 -32.26 5.15 -6.56
N SER A 121 -32.70 6.37 -6.28
CA SER A 121 -34.00 6.87 -6.71
C SER A 121 -33.91 7.65 -8.02
N GLU A 122 -35.04 7.73 -8.73
CA GLU A 122 -35.17 8.53 -9.96
C GLU A 122 -34.87 10.03 -9.75
N ASN A 123 -34.97 10.53 -8.52
CA ASN A 123 -34.62 11.90 -8.15
C ASN A 123 -33.11 12.11 -7.94
N SER A 124 -32.30 11.17 -8.34
CA SER A 124 -30.83 11.19 -8.21
C SER A 124 -30.33 11.29 -6.76
N ALA A 125 -31.09 10.78 -5.77
CA ALA A 125 -30.69 10.63 -4.39
C ALA A 125 -30.46 9.16 -4.05
N TYR A 126 -29.56 8.91 -3.11
CA TYR A 126 -29.27 7.57 -2.58
C TYR A 126 -29.92 7.40 -1.21
N SER A 127 -30.55 6.27 -0.99
CA SER A 127 -31.00 5.81 0.32
C SER A 127 -30.06 4.74 0.80
N ILE A 128 -29.39 4.94 1.94
CA ILE A 128 -28.42 4.04 2.52
C ILE A 128 -28.99 3.47 3.81
N VAL A 129 -29.21 2.16 3.86
CA VAL A 129 -29.57 1.46 5.09
C VAL A 129 -28.29 1.10 5.83
N CYS A 130 -28.16 1.61 7.04
CA CYS A 130 -27.05 1.36 7.95
C CYS A 130 -27.54 0.60 9.18
N GLU A 131 -26.75 -0.35 9.68
CA GLU A 131 -27.01 -1.10 10.90
C GLU A 131 -25.91 -0.81 11.94
N ASP A 132 -26.29 -0.45 13.14
CA ASP A 132 -25.34 -0.44 14.26
C ASP A 132 -24.94 -1.88 14.59
N THR A 133 -23.62 -2.14 14.62
CA THR A 133 -23.08 -3.51 14.76
C THR A 133 -23.28 -4.12 16.15
N GLU A 134 -23.56 -3.29 17.17
CA GLU A 134 -23.80 -3.71 18.57
C GLU A 134 -25.29 -3.82 18.86
N SER A 135 -26.05 -2.74 18.69
CA SER A 135 -27.50 -2.71 19.00
C SER A 135 -28.36 -3.40 17.96
N LYS A 136 -27.87 -3.56 16.71
CA LYS A 136 -28.61 -4.06 15.55
C LYS A 136 -29.76 -3.15 15.09
N GLU A 137 -29.77 -1.92 15.58
CA GLU A 137 -30.73 -0.92 15.12
C GLU A 137 -30.38 -0.45 13.71
N GLU A 138 -31.37 -0.29 12.87
CA GLU A 138 -31.22 0.22 11.52
C GLU A 138 -31.54 1.73 11.46
N ALA A 139 -30.78 2.44 10.65
CA ALA A 139 -31.02 3.83 10.30
C ALA A 139 -30.94 3.99 8.78
N VAL A 140 -31.73 4.93 8.24
CA VAL A 140 -31.71 5.25 6.81
C VAL A 140 -31.19 6.66 6.62
N LEU A 141 -30.16 6.80 5.78
CA LEU A 141 -29.59 8.08 5.38
C LEU A 141 -29.93 8.38 3.92
N THR A 142 -30.32 9.61 3.64
CA THR A 142 -30.50 10.09 2.27
C THR A 142 -29.35 11.02 1.91
N VAL A 143 -28.66 10.74 0.80
CA VAL A 143 -27.49 11.50 0.35
C VAL A 143 -27.50 11.71 -1.17
N ASP A 144 -26.87 12.78 -1.64
CA ASP A 144 -26.74 13.08 -3.06
C ASP A 144 -25.56 12.34 -3.71
N ASN A 145 -24.53 12.04 -2.93
CA ASN A 145 -23.31 11.43 -3.44
C ASN A 145 -22.77 10.35 -2.48
N ILE A 146 -22.17 9.30 -3.04
CA ILE A 146 -21.49 8.25 -2.31
C ILE A 146 -20.08 8.07 -2.87
N ILE A 147 -19.07 8.13 -2.01
CA ILE A 147 -17.69 7.75 -2.35
C ILE A 147 -17.38 6.45 -1.61
N ASN A 148 -17.36 5.35 -2.34
CA ASN A 148 -17.08 4.03 -1.78
C ASN A 148 -15.58 3.84 -1.55
N CYS A 149 -15.15 3.98 -0.32
CA CYS A 149 -13.77 3.75 0.15
C CYS A 149 -13.66 2.52 1.04
N ALA A 150 -14.53 1.52 0.90
CA ALA A 150 -14.67 0.40 1.82
C ALA A 150 -13.54 -0.66 1.72
N GLY A 151 -12.45 -0.39 1.01
CA GLY A 151 -11.22 -1.19 0.99
C GLY A 151 -11.47 -2.66 0.61
N LEU A 152 -11.23 -3.60 1.53
CA LEU A 152 -11.47 -5.04 1.32
C LEU A 152 -12.94 -5.39 1.08
N HIS A 153 -13.88 -4.50 1.40
CA HIS A 153 -15.31 -4.68 1.21
C HIS A 153 -15.89 -3.81 0.08
N SER A 154 -15.07 -3.03 -0.61
CA SER A 154 -15.54 -2.07 -1.61
C SER A 154 -16.35 -2.70 -2.75
N HIS A 155 -16.04 -3.93 -3.17
CA HIS A 155 -16.80 -4.67 -4.17
C HIS A 155 -18.21 -5.03 -3.68
N LYS A 156 -18.39 -5.30 -2.37
CA LYS A 156 -19.71 -5.59 -1.80
C LYS A 156 -20.61 -4.36 -1.87
N ILE A 157 -20.08 -3.19 -1.49
CA ILE A 157 -20.77 -1.92 -1.57
C ILE A 157 -21.13 -1.59 -3.03
N ALA A 158 -20.15 -1.73 -3.94
CA ALA A 158 -20.39 -1.47 -5.36
C ALA A 158 -21.50 -2.38 -5.93
N ASN A 159 -21.47 -3.66 -5.58
CA ASN A 159 -22.42 -4.65 -6.10
C ASN A 159 -23.85 -4.54 -5.53
N MET A 160 -24.09 -3.70 -4.50
CA MET A 160 -25.44 -3.37 -4.05
C MET A 160 -26.23 -2.61 -5.13
N LEU A 161 -25.54 -1.81 -5.95
CA LEU A 161 -26.15 -1.01 -7.02
C LEU A 161 -25.88 -1.55 -8.42
N LEU A 162 -24.71 -2.18 -8.64
CA LEU A 162 -24.32 -2.59 -9.98
C LEU A 162 -25.15 -3.78 -10.47
N PRO A 163 -25.65 -3.73 -11.72
CA PRO A 163 -26.31 -4.87 -12.35
C PRO A 163 -25.34 -6.05 -12.47
N LYS A 164 -25.86 -7.27 -12.55
CA LYS A 164 -25.09 -8.53 -12.48
C LYS A 164 -23.90 -8.58 -13.43
N GLU A 165 -24.06 -8.10 -14.65
CA GLU A 165 -23.04 -8.07 -15.72
C GLU A 165 -21.91 -7.07 -15.45
N ARG A 166 -22.10 -6.14 -14.53
CA ARG A 166 -21.11 -5.13 -14.13
C ARG A 166 -20.53 -5.38 -12.74
N GLN A 167 -21.02 -6.39 -12.05
CA GLN A 167 -20.53 -6.71 -10.71
C GLN A 167 -19.04 -7.03 -10.70
N VAL A 168 -18.35 -6.57 -9.68
CA VAL A 168 -16.91 -6.72 -9.50
C VAL A 168 -16.61 -7.79 -8.47
N GLN A 169 -15.69 -8.69 -8.81
CA GLN A 169 -15.11 -9.63 -7.85
C GLN A 169 -13.79 -9.08 -7.34
N GLN A 170 -13.59 -9.12 -6.03
CA GLN A 170 -12.33 -8.76 -5.39
C GLN A 170 -11.76 -9.97 -4.65
N TYR A 171 -10.43 -10.08 -4.68
CA TYR A 171 -9.66 -11.15 -4.07
C TYR A 171 -8.77 -10.58 -2.97
N TYR A 172 -8.33 -11.42 -2.05
CA TYR A 172 -7.59 -11.01 -0.86
C TYR A 172 -6.16 -11.54 -0.91
N GLY A 173 -5.22 -10.64 -1.16
CA GLY A 173 -3.78 -10.95 -1.19
C GLY A 173 -3.14 -10.66 0.14
N LYS A 174 -2.92 -11.69 0.97
CA LYS A 174 -2.26 -11.56 2.26
C LYS A 174 -0.75 -11.54 2.10
N GLY A 175 -0.09 -10.69 2.86
CA GLY A 175 1.37 -10.64 3.00
C GLY A 175 1.77 -10.70 4.46
N ASN A 176 2.61 -11.66 4.82
CA ASN A 176 3.16 -11.81 6.15
C ASN A 176 4.46 -11.03 6.27
N TYR A 177 4.69 -10.43 7.43
CA TYR A 177 5.92 -9.74 7.78
C TYR A 177 6.63 -10.44 8.91
N PHE A 178 7.95 -10.37 8.87
CA PHE A 178 8.85 -10.93 9.86
C PHE A 178 9.66 -9.81 10.51
N GLN A 179 10.04 -9.99 11.75
CA GLN A 179 10.91 -9.08 12.50
C GLN A 179 12.06 -9.85 13.13
N LEU A 180 13.06 -9.12 13.58
CA LEU A 180 14.16 -9.71 14.33
C LEU A 180 13.81 -9.77 15.82
N ASN A 181 14.13 -10.89 16.47
CA ASN A 181 14.03 -11.06 17.91
C ASN A 181 15.26 -10.53 18.67
N THR A 182 16.19 -9.89 17.97
CA THR A 182 17.42 -9.36 18.51
C THR A 182 17.73 -7.99 17.93
N SER A 183 18.36 -7.13 18.71
CA SER A 183 18.94 -5.86 18.26
C SER A 183 20.44 -5.94 17.97
N ALA A 184 21.07 -7.12 18.21
CA ALA A 184 22.50 -7.36 18.02
C ALA A 184 22.86 -7.63 16.54
N VAL A 185 22.28 -6.85 15.63
CA VAL A 185 22.52 -6.91 14.18
C VAL A 185 22.93 -5.54 13.66
N PRO A 186 23.71 -5.46 12.57
CA PRO A 186 24.07 -4.19 11.97
C PRO A 186 22.85 -3.36 11.57
N LYS A 187 22.83 -2.09 11.97
CA LYS A 187 21.74 -1.17 11.60
C LYS A 187 21.85 -0.78 10.13
N VAL A 188 20.68 -0.49 9.55
CA VAL A 188 20.50 0.00 8.17
C VAL A 188 19.77 1.34 8.24
N LYS A 189 20.09 2.24 7.33
CA LYS A 189 19.52 3.60 7.28
C LYS A 189 18.45 3.77 6.19
N HIS A 190 18.53 2.94 5.14
CA HIS A 190 17.64 2.97 3.98
C HIS A 190 16.73 1.73 3.95
N LEU A 191 15.63 1.82 3.25
CA LEU A 191 14.85 0.64 2.86
C LEU A 191 15.63 -0.13 1.80
N ILE A 192 15.67 -1.46 1.90
CA ILE A 192 16.42 -2.31 0.95
C ILE A 192 15.45 -3.22 0.21
N TYR A 193 15.43 -3.08 -1.11
CA TYR A 193 14.51 -3.80 -1.99
C TYR A 193 15.31 -4.63 -3.00
N PRO A 194 15.29 -5.96 -2.92
CA PRO A 194 15.85 -6.77 -3.99
C PRO A 194 14.99 -6.66 -5.25
N ILE A 195 15.61 -6.70 -6.43
CA ILE A 195 14.88 -6.90 -7.68
C ILE A 195 14.19 -8.27 -7.63
N PRO A 196 12.89 -8.36 -7.96
CA PRO A 196 12.17 -9.63 -7.96
C PRO A 196 12.82 -10.67 -8.90
N PRO A 197 12.76 -11.96 -8.56
CA PRO A 197 13.24 -13.01 -9.45
C PRO A 197 12.36 -13.09 -10.72
N LYS A 198 12.97 -13.48 -11.85
CA LYS A 198 12.34 -13.53 -13.19
C LYS A 198 10.98 -14.25 -13.23
N HIS A 199 10.80 -15.24 -12.39
CA HIS A 199 9.58 -16.05 -12.31
C HIS A 199 8.87 -15.96 -10.95
N GLY A 200 9.21 -14.94 -10.15
CA GLY A 200 8.62 -14.75 -8.82
C GLY A 200 7.22 -14.16 -8.86
N LYS A 201 6.33 -14.68 -8.00
CA LYS A 201 4.96 -14.17 -7.83
C LYS A 201 4.88 -12.99 -6.85
N SER A 202 5.98 -12.63 -6.17
CA SER A 202 6.05 -11.55 -5.19
C SER A 202 7.06 -10.49 -5.58
N LEU A 203 6.97 -9.31 -4.97
CA LEU A 203 7.94 -8.21 -5.13
C LEU A 203 9.32 -8.51 -4.48
N GLY A 204 9.53 -9.71 -3.95
CA GLY A 204 10.68 -10.07 -3.13
C GLY A 204 10.46 -9.67 -1.66
N THR A 205 11.23 -10.30 -0.77
CA THR A 205 11.20 -9.95 0.66
C THR A 205 12.05 -8.71 0.88
N HIS A 206 11.41 -7.59 1.17
CA HIS A 206 12.06 -6.30 1.42
C HIS A 206 12.58 -6.21 2.85
N LEU A 207 13.62 -5.40 3.07
CA LEU A 207 13.96 -4.86 4.38
C LEU A 207 13.33 -3.47 4.49
N THR A 208 12.50 -3.29 5.51
CA THR A 208 11.86 -2.02 5.83
C THR A 208 12.22 -1.57 7.24
N LEU A 209 12.06 -0.28 7.52
CA LEU A 209 12.28 0.30 8.83
C LEU A 209 10.93 0.78 9.39
N ASP A 210 10.73 0.63 10.69
CA ASP A 210 9.69 1.37 11.38
C ASP A 210 10.19 2.78 11.79
N MET A 211 9.32 3.58 12.40
CA MET A 211 9.65 4.95 12.80
C MET A 211 10.75 5.02 13.88
N SER A 212 11.01 3.92 14.59
CA SER A 212 12.09 3.79 15.58
C SER A 212 13.39 3.23 14.98
N GLY A 213 13.39 2.88 13.70
CA GLY A 213 14.54 2.29 13.00
C GLY A 213 14.69 0.79 13.20
N ASN A 214 13.67 0.09 13.72
CA ASN A 214 13.69 -1.37 13.80
C ASN A 214 13.49 -1.99 12.42
N ILE A 215 14.23 -3.08 12.17
CA ILE A 215 14.22 -3.79 10.90
C ILE A 215 13.04 -4.76 10.85
N ARG A 216 12.31 -4.73 9.74
CA ARG A 216 11.26 -5.68 9.38
C ARG A 216 11.48 -6.19 7.97
N PHE A 217 11.09 -7.44 7.72
CA PHE A 217 11.20 -8.09 6.43
C PHE A 217 9.84 -8.51 5.92
N GLY A 218 9.61 -8.36 4.63
CA GLY A 218 8.34 -8.73 4.01
C GLY A 218 7.90 -7.72 2.94
N PRO A 219 6.67 -7.91 2.43
CA PRO A 219 5.84 -9.08 2.70
C PRO A 219 6.27 -10.31 1.89
N ASP A 220 5.80 -11.49 2.32
CA ASP A 220 5.57 -12.60 1.41
C ASP A 220 4.22 -12.39 0.68
N PHE A 221 3.69 -13.43 0.00
CA PHE A 221 2.39 -13.30 -0.67
C PHE A 221 1.65 -14.63 -0.74
N GLU A 222 0.38 -14.61 -0.32
CA GLU A 222 -0.57 -15.69 -0.53
C GLU A 222 -1.99 -15.14 -0.76
N TYR A 223 -2.83 -15.86 -1.51
CA TYR A 223 -4.26 -15.57 -1.54
C TYR A 223 -4.97 -16.24 -0.37
N VAL A 224 -5.90 -15.52 0.25
CA VAL A 224 -6.76 -16.01 1.33
C VAL A 224 -8.23 -15.80 0.96
N GLU A 225 -9.13 -16.59 1.55
CA GLU A 225 -10.56 -16.51 1.27
C GLU A 225 -11.27 -15.45 2.10
N SER A 226 -10.78 -15.21 3.33
CA SER A 226 -11.38 -14.25 4.25
C SER A 226 -10.64 -12.90 4.25
N PRO A 227 -11.36 -11.77 4.18
CA PRO A 227 -10.80 -10.45 4.36
C PRO A 227 -10.36 -10.15 5.80
N THR A 228 -10.65 -11.05 6.74
CA THR A 228 -10.34 -10.91 8.17
C THR A 228 -9.30 -11.92 8.67
N ASP A 229 -8.72 -12.72 7.77
CA ASP A 229 -7.64 -13.66 8.15
C ASP A 229 -6.30 -12.95 8.26
N TYR A 230 -6.09 -12.27 9.38
CA TYR A 230 -4.81 -11.64 9.74
C TYR A 230 -3.85 -12.57 10.49
N SER A 231 -4.10 -13.87 10.55
CA SER A 231 -3.16 -14.83 11.11
C SER A 231 -1.81 -14.78 10.38
N VAL A 232 -0.71 -14.80 11.12
CA VAL A 232 0.63 -14.78 10.53
C VAL A 232 1.10 -16.20 10.29
N SER A 233 1.38 -16.54 9.03
CA SER A 233 1.89 -17.85 8.64
C SER A 233 3.41 -17.89 8.71
N THR A 234 3.95 -18.98 9.28
CA THR A 234 5.40 -19.28 9.24
C THR A 234 5.81 -20.09 8.02
N LYS A 235 4.85 -20.50 7.18
CA LYS A 235 5.07 -21.35 6.00
C LYS A 235 6.18 -20.82 5.08
N ASN A 236 6.26 -19.51 4.93
CA ASN A 236 7.21 -18.84 4.05
C ASN A 236 8.41 -18.24 4.80
N LEU A 237 8.62 -18.58 6.09
CA LEU A 237 9.73 -18.04 6.87
C LEU A 237 11.09 -18.45 6.27
N MET A 238 11.30 -19.72 5.97
CA MET A 238 12.57 -20.19 5.39
C MET A 238 12.80 -19.62 3.98
N PRO A 239 11.84 -19.64 3.04
CA PRO A 239 12.01 -18.92 1.77
C PRO A 239 12.30 -17.42 1.93
N ALA A 240 11.70 -16.75 2.91
CA ALA A 240 11.99 -15.35 3.21
C ALA A 240 13.43 -15.18 3.73
N TYR A 241 13.86 -16.01 4.66
CA TYR A 241 15.24 -16.02 5.16
C TYR A 241 16.26 -16.20 4.03
N GLU A 242 16.07 -17.20 3.16
CA GLU A 242 16.93 -17.44 1.99
C GLU A 242 17.01 -16.26 1.01
N ALA A 243 15.92 -15.49 0.90
CA ALA A 243 15.91 -14.28 0.10
C ALA A 243 16.65 -13.12 0.80
N ILE A 244 16.48 -12.97 2.10
CA ILE A 244 17.06 -11.90 2.92
C ILE A 244 18.59 -12.01 2.99
N ILE A 245 19.15 -13.21 3.26
CA ILE A 245 20.58 -13.38 3.44
C ILE A 245 21.40 -13.06 2.19
N LYS A 246 20.78 -13.01 1.03
CA LYS A 246 21.45 -12.61 -0.23
C LYS A 246 21.86 -11.14 -0.24
N TYR A 247 21.18 -10.29 0.52
CA TYR A 247 21.48 -8.86 0.59
C TYR A 247 21.75 -8.37 2.02
N TYR A 248 21.33 -9.13 3.03
CA TYR A 248 21.58 -8.84 4.45
C TYR A 248 22.01 -10.11 5.19
N PRO A 249 23.28 -10.53 5.09
CA PRO A 249 23.80 -11.84 5.56
C PRO A 249 24.10 -11.89 7.06
N HIS A 250 23.57 -10.99 7.86
CA HIS A 250 23.93 -10.83 9.29
C HIS A 250 22.94 -11.47 10.26
N ILE A 251 22.05 -12.33 9.76
CA ILE A 251 21.02 -12.99 10.56
C ILE A 251 21.06 -14.50 10.42
N THR A 252 20.50 -15.18 11.42
CA THR A 252 20.25 -16.62 11.42
C THR A 252 18.76 -16.90 11.41
N PRO A 253 18.29 -18.10 11.01
CA PRO A 253 16.86 -18.40 10.91
C PRO A 253 16.08 -18.23 12.21
N ASP A 254 16.70 -18.56 13.35
CA ASP A 254 16.13 -18.45 14.70
C ASP A 254 15.94 -17.01 15.18
N GLN A 255 16.62 -16.07 14.54
CA GLN A 255 16.45 -14.63 14.81
C GLN A 255 15.25 -14.02 14.08
N LEU A 256 14.68 -14.72 13.10
CA LEU A 256 13.55 -14.24 12.31
C LEU A 256 12.25 -14.80 12.86
N ILE A 257 11.40 -13.93 13.37
CA ILE A 257 10.10 -14.30 13.96
C ILE A 257 8.93 -13.64 13.24
N PRO A 258 7.74 -14.27 13.24
CA PRO A 258 6.53 -13.64 12.72
C PRO A 258 6.23 -12.31 13.42
N ALA A 259 5.76 -11.32 12.67
CA ALA A 259 5.39 -10.01 13.21
C ALA A 259 3.89 -9.74 13.04
N TYR A 260 3.47 -9.40 11.83
CA TYR A 260 2.08 -9.13 11.50
C TYR A 260 1.80 -9.49 10.04
N SER A 261 0.53 -9.47 9.66
CA SER A 261 0.11 -9.61 8.26
C SER A 261 -0.76 -8.44 7.83
N GLY A 262 -0.82 -8.23 6.52
CA GLY A 262 -1.74 -7.28 5.90
C GLY A 262 -2.43 -7.91 4.70
N ILE A 263 -3.66 -7.47 4.40
CA ILE A 263 -4.45 -7.99 3.28
C ILE A 263 -4.65 -6.87 2.26
N ARG A 264 -4.38 -7.17 0.98
CA ARG A 264 -4.53 -6.25 -0.14
C ARG A 264 -5.79 -6.58 -0.93
N PRO A 265 -6.63 -5.58 -1.27
CA PRO A 265 -7.74 -5.75 -2.19
C PRO A 265 -7.22 -5.92 -3.62
N LYS A 266 -7.30 -7.14 -4.16
CA LYS A 266 -6.84 -7.48 -5.50
C LYS A 266 -8.02 -7.57 -6.47
N LEU A 267 -7.93 -6.92 -7.65
CA LEU A 267 -8.92 -7.06 -8.72
C LEU A 267 -8.59 -8.22 -9.67
N LEU A 268 -7.39 -8.79 -9.57
CA LEU A 268 -6.99 -10.01 -10.30
C LEU A 268 -6.89 -11.17 -9.30
N GLY A 269 -7.52 -12.27 -9.63
CA GLY A 269 -7.55 -13.48 -8.82
C GLY A 269 -6.35 -14.42 -9.06
N PRO A 270 -6.32 -15.55 -8.33
CA PRO A 270 -5.31 -16.59 -8.53
C PRO A 270 -5.27 -17.06 -9.98
N GLY A 271 -4.08 -17.13 -10.56
CA GLY A 271 -3.87 -17.57 -11.95
C GLY A 271 -4.12 -16.52 -13.02
N GLN A 272 -4.78 -15.42 -12.73
CA GLN A 272 -4.93 -14.32 -13.68
C GLN A 272 -3.63 -13.54 -13.82
N LYS A 273 -3.25 -13.25 -15.08
CA LYS A 273 -2.04 -12.47 -15.40
C LYS A 273 -2.44 -11.06 -15.81
N GLY A 274 -1.60 -10.09 -15.51
CA GLY A 274 -1.77 -8.72 -15.93
C GLY A 274 -1.47 -7.72 -14.83
N PHE A 275 -1.60 -6.45 -15.17
CA PHE A 275 -1.49 -5.33 -14.25
C PHE A 275 -2.89 -4.79 -13.99
N SER A 276 -3.24 -4.58 -12.73
CA SER A 276 -4.45 -3.89 -12.32
C SER A 276 -4.10 -2.51 -11.77
N ASP A 277 -4.61 -1.47 -12.40
CA ASP A 277 -4.53 -0.11 -11.87
C ASP A 277 -5.60 0.11 -10.79
N PHE A 278 -5.58 1.23 -10.10
CA PHE A 278 -6.66 1.67 -9.23
C PHE A 278 -7.95 1.84 -10.01
N TYR A 279 -9.01 1.23 -9.55
CA TYR A 279 -10.35 1.47 -10.06
C TYR A 279 -10.93 2.68 -9.33
N ILE A 280 -10.95 3.83 -9.99
CA ILE A 280 -11.54 5.07 -9.49
C ILE A 280 -12.50 5.57 -10.56
N LYS A 281 -13.79 5.37 -10.36
CA LYS A 281 -14.80 5.61 -11.40
C LYS A 281 -16.13 6.02 -10.79
N GLN A 282 -16.78 7.03 -11.39
CA GLN A 282 -18.21 7.24 -11.23
C GLN A 282 -18.95 6.20 -12.08
N GLU A 283 -19.88 5.49 -11.48
CA GLU A 283 -20.59 4.42 -12.16
C GLU A 283 -21.63 4.97 -13.15
N GLU A 284 -21.64 4.39 -14.35
CA GLU A 284 -22.61 4.75 -15.38
C GLU A 284 -24.03 4.42 -14.94
N GLY A 285 -24.97 5.39 -15.11
CA GLY A 285 -26.33 5.29 -14.62
C GLY A 285 -26.52 5.68 -13.15
N PHE A 286 -25.43 5.92 -12.41
CA PHE A 286 -25.46 6.25 -10.98
C PHE A 286 -24.66 7.54 -10.73
N LYS A 287 -25.26 8.68 -11.04
CA LYS A 287 -24.62 10.00 -10.86
C LYS A 287 -24.26 10.22 -9.39
N GLY A 288 -23.00 10.56 -9.11
CA GLY A 288 -22.51 10.79 -7.75
C GLY A 288 -22.10 9.51 -7.00
N PHE A 289 -22.24 8.32 -7.60
CA PHE A 289 -21.70 7.07 -7.03
C PHE A 289 -20.30 6.80 -7.57
N ILE A 290 -19.30 7.02 -6.74
CA ILE A 290 -17.89 6.91 -7.09
C ILE A 290 -17.30 5.71 -6.35
N ASN A 291 -16.79 4.72 -7.09
CA ASN A 291 -16.15 3.54 -6.53
C ASN A 291 -14.63 3.65 -6.54
N LEU A 292 -14.01 3.35 -5.38
CA LEU A 292 -12.58 3.16 -5.21
C LEU A 292 -12.32 1.69 -4.88
N MET A 293 -11.91 0.89 -5.87
CA MET A 293 -11.66 -0.53 -5.68
C MET A 293 -10.22 -0.88 -6.07
N GLY A 294 -9.69 -1.95 -5.49
CA GLY A 294 -8.31 -2.37 -5.76
C GLY A 294 -7.27 -1.34 -5.33
N ILE A 295 -7.58 -0.48 -4.36
CA ILE A 295 -6.64 0.50 -3.80
C ILE A 295 -5.67 -0.24 -2.85
N GLU A 296 -4.74 -0.96 -3.46
CA GLU A 296 -3.61 -1.60 -2.76
C GLU A 296 -2.36 -0.71 -2.77
N SER A 297 -1.17 -1.23 -2.52
CA SER A 297 0.09 -0.46 -2.64
C SER A 297 0.24 0.15 -4.05
N PRO A 298 0.55 1.45 -4.15
CA PRO A 298 0.88 2.44 -3.11
C PRO A 298 -0.31 3.31 -2.64
N GLY A 299 -1.44 2.72 -2.30
CA GLY A 299 -2.68 3.42 -1.94
C GLY A 299 -2.50 4.44 -0.81
N LEU A 300 -1.78 4.09 0.26
CA LEU A 300 -1.53 4.99 1.38
C LEU A 300 -0.80 6.27 0.92
N THR A 301 0.31 6.13 0.21
CA THR A 301 1.04 7.27 -0.36
C THR A 301 0.17 8.09 -1.32
N SER A 302 -0.71 7.43 -2.07
CA SER A 302 -1.57 8.07 -3.07
C SER A 302 -2.81 8.73 -2.48
N SER A 303 -3.19 8.40 -1.22
CA SER A 303 -4.49 8.79 -0.65
C SER A 303 -4.79 10.29 -0.71
N PRO A 304 -3.88 11.22 -0.40
CA PRO A 304 -4.17 12.65 -0.52
C PRO A 304 -4.37 13.10 -1.98
N ALA A 305 -3.63 12.49 -2.90
CA ALA A 305 -3.80 12.78 -4.33
C ALA A 305 -5.09 12.17 -4.90
N ILE A 306 -5.49 10.99 -4.42
CA ILE A 306 -6.78 10.37 -4.78
C ILE A 306 -7.93 11.30 -4.37
N ALA A 307 -7.90 11.85 -3.17
CA ALA A 307 -8.94 12.79 -2.71
C ALA A 307 -9.04 14.03 -3.60
N ARG A 308 -7.90 14.64 -3.97
CA ARG A 308 -7.84 15.78 -4.91
C ARG A 308 -8.33 15.39 -6.31
N TYR A 309 -7.93 14.23 -6.78
CA TYR A 309 -8.37 13.72 -8.08
C TYR A 309 -9.89 13.55 -8.13
N ILE A 310 -10.49 12.96 -7.10
CA ILE A 310 -11.93 12.78 -6.99
C ILE A 310 -12.64 14.13 -6.99
N ARG A 311 -12.22 15.06 -6.12
CA ARG A 311 -12.79 16.41 -6.04
C ARG A 311 -12.76 17.13 -7.39
N LYS A 312 -11.62 17.08 -8.09
CA LYS A 312 -11.45 17.78 -9.37
C LYS A 312 -12.23 17.13 -10.52
N THR A 313 -12.44 15.81 -10.47
CA THR A 313 -12.97 15.04 -11.61
C THR A 313 -14.48 14.90 -11.54
N PHE A 314 -15.07 14.83 -10.35
CA PHE A 314 -16.46 14.47 -10.16
C PHE A 314 -17.29 15.56 -9.45
N PHE A 315 -16.63 16.53 -8.83
CA PHE A 315 -17.23 17.69 -8.15
C PHE A 315 -16.59 19.00 -8.61
#